data_0be8f8be71bdc0a1ee7beb3e7f83f77b
#
_entry.id   0be8f8be71bdc0a1ee7beb3e7f83f77b
#
_cell.length_a   1.000
_cell.length_b   1.000
_cell.length_c   1.000
_cell.angle_alpha   90.00
_cell.angle_beta   90.00
_cell.angle_gamma   90.00
#
_symmetry.space_group_name_H-M   'P 1'
#
loop_
_entity.id
_entity.type
_entity.pdbx_description
1 polymer ?
#
loop_
_entity_poly.entity_id
_entity_poly.type
_entity_poly.pdbx_seq_one_letter_code
_entity_poly.pdbx_strand_id
1 'polypeptide(L)'
;TDNPESMQPTRGADTTAPRFALRTMRAKARAHVKLSRPEALRYLGYSGQTINEELTRRLDKWALACENELSPTYTWRAFAIDEERTSWEGEPAVALQGCNLLLEGNSIATHLRGAHFAACFAATLGLASERALHSLGATNPLDAILYDACCNALIEAVAQAAQEDIAAEAEKAGLFARMRFSPGYGDLPLAMQPHFIETLDAQKLLGLSVNSSLLLVPAKSVPAVVGLFSTVPQTPARTPCQDCIAREYCSYLEKGITCYGNHH
;
A
#
# COMPACT_ATOMS: atom_id res chain seq x y z
N THR A 1 2.01 -57.24 33.97
CA THR A 1 0.96 -57.25 32.98
C THR A 1 0.21 -55.95 32.98
N ASP A 2 0.75 -54.91 32.36
CA ASP A 2 -0.01 -53.74 31.94
C ASP A 2 0.66 -53.13 30.71
N ASN A 3 -0.14 -53.11 29.65
CA ASN A 3 0.23 -52.71 28.31
C ASN A 3 0.00 -51.20 28.21
N PRO A 4 0.96 -50.35 27.82
CA PRO A 4 0.70 -48.94 27.56
C PRO A 4 0.13 -48.82 26.14
N GLU A 5 -1.13 -48.39 26.07
CA GLU A 5 -1.82 -48.01 24.87
C GLU A 5 -1.07 -46.91 24.10
N SER A 6 -0.87 -47.19 22.85
CA SER A 6 -0.33 -46.32 21.86
C SER A 6 -1.27 -45.11 21.61
N MET A 7 -0.89 -43.97 22.12
CA MET A 7 -1.57 -42.67 21.82
C MET A 7 -1.16 -42.23 20.39
N GLN A 8 -2.04 -42.50 19.44
CA GLN A 8 -1.89 -41.98 18.08
C GLN A 8 -2.09 -40.43 18.10
N PRO A 9 -1.28 -39.65 17.38
CA PRO A 9 -1.52 -38.24 17.24
C PRO A 9 -2.76 -38.01 16.39
N THR A 10 -3.73 -37.32 16.96
CA THR A 10 -4.94 -36.86 16.27
C THR A 10 -4.59 -35.95 15.11
N ARG A 11 -4.66 -36.46 13.90
CA ARG A 11 -4.74 -35.66 12.68
C ARG A 11 -6.11 -34.97 12.67
N GLY A 12 -6.10 -33.68 12.90
CA GLY A 12 -7.26 -32.80 12.80
C GLY A 12 -6.81 -31.40 12.49
N ALA A 13 -6.02 -31.22 11.43
CA ALA A 13 -5.89 -29.92 10.81
C ALA A 13 -7.20 -29.65 10.07
N ASP A 14 -7.98 -28.74 10.62
CA ASP A 14 -9.17 -28.18 9.98
C ASP A 14 -8.77 -27.47 8.68
N THR A 15 -8.90 -28.18 7.55
CA THR A 15 -8.50 -27.73 6.21
C THR A 15 -9.63 -26.96 5.50
N THR A 16 -10.52 -26.32 6.23
CA THR A 16 -11.46 -25.35 5.67
C THR A 16 -10.86 -23.94 5.69
N ALA A 17 -9.70 -23.75 5.02
CA ALA A 17 -9.30 -22.41 4.62
C ALA A 17 -10.44 -21.82 3.77
N PRO A 18 -10.99 -20.64 4.13
CA PRO A 18 -12.08 -20.05 3.37
C PRO A 18 -11.62 -19.90 1.92
N ARG A 19 -12.38 -20.46 0.98
CA ARG A 19 -12.13 -20.34 -0.45
C ARG A 19 -12.43 -18.90 -0.86
N PHE A 20 -11.44 -18.03 -0.70
CA PHE A 20 -11.49 -16.68 -1.26
C PHE A 20 -11.58 -16.84 -2.78
N ALA A 21 -12.73 -16.47 -3.37
CA ALA A 21 -12.87 -16.46 -4.81
C ALA A 21 -11.87 -15.44 -5.36
N LEU A 22 -10.84 -15.90 -6.08
CA LEU A 22 -9.82 -15.07 -6.74
C LEU A 22 -10.53 -14.13 -7.73
N ARG A 23 -10.98 -12.97 -7.25
CA ARG A 23 -11.60 -11.94 -8.06
C ARG A 23 -10.54 -10.90 -8.40
N THR A 24 -10.31 -10.75 -9.69
CA THR A 24 -9.67 -9.54 -10.21
C THR A 24 -10.73 -8.46 -10.16
N MET A 25 -10.74 -7.61 -9.13
CA MET A 25 -11.65 -6.49 -9.06
C MET A 25 -11.03 -5.29 -9.77
N ARG A 26 -11.80 -4.75 -10.69
CA ARG A 26 -11.55 -3.49 -11.35
C ARG A 26 -12.45 -2.47 -10.68
N ALA A 27 -11.98 -1.81 -9.65
CA ALA A 27 -12.72 -0.69 -9.08
C ALA A 27 -12.16 0.60 -9.69
N LYS A 28 -13.01 1.33 -10.42
CA LYS A 28 -12.81 2.76 -10.55
C LYS A 28 -13.24 3.33 -9.20
N ALA A 29 -12.31 3.82 -8.41
CA ALA A 29 -12.65 4.61 -7.24
C ALA A 29 -13.25 5.95 -7.70
N ARG A 30 -14.49 5.91 -8.17
CA ARG A 30 -15.37 7.07 -8.28
C ARG A 30 -16.00 7.43 -6.94
N ALA A 31 -15.60 6.74 -5.87
CA ALA A 31 -15.90 7.21 -4.55
C ALA A 31 -15.26 8.61 -4.40
N HIS A 32 -16.02 9.55 -3.92
CA HIS A 32 -15.55 10.90 -3.60
C HIS A 32 -14.49 10.80 -2.49
N VAL A 33 -13.29 10.37 -2.88
CA VAL A 33 -12.14 10.29 -2.00
C VAL A 33 -11.72 11.73 -1.75
N LYS A 34 -11.90 12.17 -0.52
CA LYS A 34 -11.41 13.48 -0.07
C LYS A 34 -10.00 13.33 0.46
N LEU A 35 -9.11 14.22 0.07
CA LEU A 35 -7.80 14.27 0.65
C LEU A 35 -7.83 14.89 2.05
N SER A 36 -6.90 14.49 2.90
CA SER A 36 -6.69 15.09 4.22
C SER A 36 -5.87 16.37 4.09
N ARG A 37 -6.43 17.54 4.45
CA ARG A 37 -5.69 18.81 4.51
C ARG A 37 -4.51 18.76 5.48
N PRO A 38 -4.64 18.18 6.69
CA PRO A 38 -3.50 17.97 7.58
C PRO A 38 -2.37 17.15 6.92
N GLU A 39 -2.70 16.12 6.14
CA GLU A 39 -1.71 15.35 5.39
C GLU A 39 -1.02 16.20 4.31
N ALA A 40 -1.78 16.99 3.54
CA ALA A 40 -1.20 17.89 2.56
C ALA A 40 -0.25 18.90 3.21
N LEU A 41 -0.61 19.45 4.37
CA LEU A 41 0.25 20.32 5.16
C LEU A 41 1.51 19.59 5.67
N ARG A 42 1.38 18.35 6.09
CA ARG A 42 2.53 17.52 6.49
C ARG A 42 3.53 17.35 5.33
N TYR A 43 3.05 17.12 4.11
CA TYR A 43 3.91 17.06 2.91
C TYR A 43 4.59 18.39 2.59
N LEU A 44 4.01 19.52 3.01
CA LEU A 44 4.64 20.85 2.95
C LEU A 44 5.60 21.13 4.11
N GLY A 45 5.82 20.16 5.01
CA GLY A 45 6.70 20.30 6.17
C GLY A 45 6.08 21.01 7.37
N TYR A 46 4.75 21.22 7.38
CA TYR A 46 4.06 21.79 8.54
C TYR A 46 3.94 20.75 9.67
N SER A 47 4.25 21.21 10.90
CA SER A 47 4.16 20.42 12.13
C SER A 47 3.58 21.26 13.28
N GLY A 48 2.47 21.99 13.03
CA GLY A 48 1.80 22.82 14.04
C GLY A 48 2.10 24.33 13.95
N GLN A 49 2.85 24.80 12.93
CA GLN A 49 3.06 26.22 12.70
C GLN A 49 1.74 26.92 12.29
N THR A 50 1.67 28.22 12.59
CA THR A 50 0.55 29.04 12.14
C THR A 50 0.61 29.25 10.61
N ILE A 51 -0.47 28.99 9.94
CA ILE A 51 -0.64 29.20 8.50
C ILE A 51 -1.44 30.47 8.29
N ASN A 52 -1.00 31.35 7.38
CA ASN A 52 -1.75 32.52 7.05
C ASN A 52 -2.98 32.19 6.18
N GLU A 53 -3.97 33.06 6.19
CA GLU A 53 -5.24 32.86 5.47
C GLU A 53 -5.05 32.73 3.95
N GLU A 54 -4.08 33.44 3.37
CA GLU A 54 -3.77 33.37 1.94
C GLU A 54 -3.33 31.97 1.53
N LEU A 55 -2.40 31.39 2.27
CA LEU A 55 -1.90 30.04 2.00
C LEU A 55 -2.99 28.99 2.23
N THR A 56 -3.83 29.18 3.26
CA THR A 56 -4.99 28.29 3.53
C THR A 56 -5.95 28.31 2.35
N ARG A 57 -6.34 29.48 1.84
CA ARG A 57 -7.23 29.60 0.68
C ARG A 57 -6.65 28.97 -0.57
N ARG A 58 -5.35 29.13 -0.81
CA ARG A 58 -4.66 28.53 -1.95
C ARG A 58 -4.59 27.00 -1.83
N LEU A 59 -4.30 26.48 -0.65
CA LEU A 59 -4.29 25.04 -0.39
C LEU A 59 -5.69 24.44 -0.63
N ASP A 60 -6.74 25.07 -0.09
CA ASP A 60 -8.13 24.63 -0.28
C ASP A 60 -8.56 24.65 -1.75
N LYS A 61 -8.16 25.67 -2.51
CA LYS A 61 -8.36 25.73 -3.96
C LYS A 61 -7.77 24.50 -4.66
N TRP A 62 -6.51 24.17 -4.36
CA TRP A 62 -5.83 23.04 -5.01
C TRP A 62 -6.33 21.69 -4.50
N ALA A 63 -6.73 21.61 -3.24
CA ALA A 63 -7.35 20.40 -2.72
C ALA A 63 -8.67 20.11 -3.45
N LEU A 64 -9.53 21.12 -3.63
CA LEU A 64 -10.79 20.99 -4.39
C LEU A 64 -10.54 20.67 -5.87
N ALA A 65 -9.52 21.26 -6.49
CA ALA A 65 -9.14 20.94 -7.87
C ALA A 65 -8.72 19.48 -8.00
N CYS A 66 -7.86 18.97 -7.09
CA CYS A 66 -7.46 17.57 -7.08
C CYS A 66 -8.66 16.61 -6.90
N GLU A 67 -9.58 16.94 -5.99
CA GLU A 67 -10.77 16.11 -5.70
C GLU A 67 -11.76 16.06 -6.85
N ASN A 68 -11.93 17.16 -7.61
CA ASN A 68 -12.95 17.30 -8.65
C ASN A 68 -12.45 16.99 -10.07
N GLU A 69 -11.19 17.31 -10.37
CA GLU A 69 -10.65 17.22 -11.73
C GLU A 69 -9.87 15.94 -12.00
N LEU A 70 -9.30 15.33 -10.95
CA LEU A 70 -8.61 14.05 -11.08
C LEU A 70 -9.59 12.87 -11.03
N SER A 71 -9.24 11.80 -11.71
CA SER A 71 -10.02 10.56 -11.74
C SER A 71 -9.17 9.40 -11.21
N PRO A 72 -8.93 9.34 -9.89
CA PRO A 72 -8.11 8.30 -9.30
C PRO A 72 -8.72 6.93 -9.54
N THR A 73 -7.83 5.96 -9.79
CA THR A 73 -8.20 4.57 -10.04
C THR A 73 -7.27 3.63 -9.32
N TYR A 74 -7.78 2.46 -8.94
CA TYR A 74 -6.97 1.37 -8.44
C TYR A 74 -7.45 0.02 -9.00
N THR A 75 -6.59 -0.98 -8.92
CA THR A 75 -6.92 -2.39 -9.15
C THR A 75 -6.24 -3.23 -8.09
N TRP A 76 -6.87 -4.34 -7.71
CA TRP A 76 -6.25 -5.30 -6.81
C TRP A 76 -6.59 -6.75 -7.19
N ARG A 77 -5.76 -7.67 -6.73
CA ARG A 77 -5.94 -9.11 -6.88
C ARG A 77 -5.37 -9.84 -5.67
N ALA A 78 -6.14 -10.80 -5.14
CA ALA A 78 -5.68 -11.66 -4.06
C ALA A 78 -5.11 -12.97 -4.63
N PHE A 79 -4.02 -13.43 -4.02
CA PHE A 79 -3.30 -14.67 -4.34
C PHE A 79 -3.13 -15.48 -3.07
N ALA A 80 -3.29 -16.80 -3.14
CA ALA A 80 -2.85 -17.66 -2.05
C ALA A 80 -1.33 -17.62 -1.92
N ILE A 81 -0.83 -17.71 -0.70
CA ILE A 81 0.61 -17.88 -0.47
C ILE A 81 0.98 -19.29 -0.90
N ASP A 82 2.07 -19.42 -1.65
CA ASP A 82 2.62 -20.67 -2.10
C ASP A 82 3.66 -21.15 -1.09
N GLU A 83 3.22 -21.94 -0.11
CA GLU A 83 4.08 -22.41 0.98
C GLU A 83 5.24 -23.30 0.49
N GLU A 84 5.07 -24.01 -0.64
CA GLU A 84 6.13 -24.88 -1.19
C GLU A 84 7.26 -24.07 -1.83
N ARG A 85 6.94 -22.90 -2.41
CA ARG A 85 7.90 -22.01 -3.07
C ARG A 85 8.37 -20.86 -2.16
N THR A 86 7.75 -20.69 -0.99
CA THR A 86 8.10 -19.63 -0.04
C THR A 86 9.28 -20.06 0.83
N SER A 87 10.30 -19.21 0.92
CA SER A 87 11.37 -19.31 1.93
C SER A 87 11.07 -18.34 3.07
N TRP A 88 10.92 -18.86 4.28
CA TRP A 88 10.68 -18.04 5.47
C TRP A 88 11.94 -17.70 6.25
N GLU A 89 13.09 -18.35 5.94
CA GLU A 89 14.36 -18.23 6.65
C GLU A 89 15.54 -18.11 5.68
N GLY A 90 16.68 -17.65 6.17
CA GLY A 90 17.88 -17.43 5.36
C GLY A 90 17.74 -16.18 4.49
N GLU A 91 17.42 -16.34 3.22
CA GLU A 91 17.03 -15.28 2.29
C GLU A 91 15.52 -15.35 2.07
N PRO A 92 14.73 -14.67 2.92
CA PRO A 92 13.27 -14.80 2.87
C PRO A 92 12.68 -14.25 1.58
N ALA A 93 11.77 -15.05 0.99
CA ALA A 93 11.06 -14.68 -0.21
C ALA A 93 9.68 -15.34 -0.21
N VAL A 94 8.61 -14.55 -0.26
CA VAL A 94 7.23 -15.04 -0.25
C VAL A 94 6.72 -15.17 -1.67
N ALA A 95 6.43 -16.41 -2.08
CA ALA A 95 5.87 -16.73 -3.39
C ALA A 95 4.34 -16.74 -3.35
N LEU A 96 3.73 -16.35 -4.47
CA LEU A 96 2.29 -16.29 -4.64
C LEU A 96 1.84 -17.30 -5.71
N GLN A 97 0.72 -18.00 -5.45
CA GLN A 97 0.18 -18.97 -6.40
C GLN A 97 -0.39 -18.30 -7.64
N GLY A 98 -0.09 -18.86 -8.81
CA GLY A 98 -0.65 -18.42 -10.08
C GLY A 98 -0.06 -17.13 -10.66
N CYS A 99 1.08 -16.68 -10.11
CA CYS A 99 1.89 -15.60 -10.70
C CYS A 99 3.38 -15.80 -10.42
N ASN A 100 4.22 -14.99 -11.06
CA ASN A 100 5.67 -15.01 -10.91
C ASN A 100 6.19 -13.99 -9.89
N LEU A 101 5.29 -13.28 -9.19
CA LEU A 101 5.69 -12.32 -8.17
C LEU A 101 6.30 -13.05 -6.97
N LEU A 102 7.55 -12.72 -6.66
CA LEU A 102 8.28 -13.20 -5.50
C LEU A 102 8.63 -11.99 -4.63
N LEU A 103 8.07 -11.94 -3.43
CA LEU A 103 8.25 -10.82 -2.49
C LEU A 103 9.47 -11.08 -1.62
N GLU A 104 10.61 -10.49 -1.99
CA GLU A 104 11.91 -10.69 -1.35
C GLU A 104 12.12 -9.75 -0.17
N GLY A 105 12.64 -10.24 0.94
CA GLY A 105 13.05 -9.48 2.11
C GLY A 105 12.49 -9.97 3.43
N ASN A 106 13.23 -9.69 4.51
CA ASN A 106 12.86 -10.08 5.88
C ASN A 106 11.62 -9.34 6.38
N SER A 107 11.52 -8.06 6.05
CA SER A 107 10.42 -7.20 6.52
C SER A 107 9.09 -7.66 5.92
N ILE A 108 9.03 -7.92 4.62
CA ILE A 108 7.82 -8.40 3.96
C ILE A 108 7.48 -9.84 4.37
N ALA A 109 8.47 -10.73 4.51
CA ALA A 109 8.25 -12.08 5.00
C ALA A 109 7.68 -12.07 6.44
N THR A 110 8.22 -11.22 7.33
CA THR A 110 7.67 -11.02 8.67
C THR A 110 6.25 -10.46 8.63
N HIS A 111 5.99 -9.52 7.71
CA HIS A 111 4.68 -8.92 7.52
C HIS A 111 3.62 -9.92 7.06
N LEU A 112 3.99 -10.88 6.20
CA LEU A 112 3.08 -11.88 5.63
C LEU A 112 3.10 -13.23 6.38
N ARG A 113 3.97 -13.41 7.37
CA ARG A 113 4.07 -14.68 8.12
C ARG A 113 2.73 -15.03 8.78
N GLY A 114 2.20 -16.21 8.42
CA GLY A 114 0.90 -16.71 8.87
C GLY A 114 -0.31 -16.16 8.09
N ALA A 115 -0.10 -15.36 7.06
CA ALA A 115 -1.15 -15.01 6.12
C ALA A 115 -1.49 -16.20 5.21
N HIS A 116 -2.75 -16.38 4.88
CA HIS A 116 -3.18 -17.39 3.89
C HIS A 116 -3.17 -16.82 2.47
N PHE A 117 -3.42 -15.51 2.35
CA PHE A 117 -3.43 -14.82 1.08
C PHE A 117 -2.65 -13.50 1.19
N ALA A 118 -2.19 -13.02 0.04
CA ALA A 118 -1.66 -11.69 -0.15
C ALA A 118 -2.46 -11.00 -1.26
N ALA A 119 -3.08 -9.87 -0.94
CA ALA A 119 -3.77 -9.03 -1.92
C ALA A 119 -2.82 -7.95 -2.41
N CYS A 120 -2.36 -8.06 -3.65
CA CYS A 120 -1.58 -7.01 -4.30
C CYS A 120 -2.53 -5.97 -4.90
N PHE A 121 -2.20 -4.70 -4.79
CA PHE A 121 -2.93 -3.63 -5.45
C PHE A 121 -2.00 -2.58 -6.04
N ALA A 122 -2.54 -1.80 -7.00
CA ALA A 122 -1.91 -0.60 -7.51
C ALA A 122 -2.97 0.50 -7.63
N ALA A 123 -2.59 1.72 -7.26
CA ALA A 123 -3.41 2.91 -7.32
C ALA A 123 -2.69 4.03 -8.06
N THR A 124 -3.42 4.92 -8.75
CA THR A 124 -2.85 6.06 -9.48
C THR A 124 -3.83 7.22 -9.57
N LEU A 125 -3.30 8.45 -9.58
CA LEU A 125 -4.07 9.65 -9.93
C LEU A 125 -4.15 9.88 -11.44
N GLY A 126 -3.40 9.12 -12.23
CA GLY A 126 -3.35 9.22 -13.68
C GLY A 126 -2.48 10.38 -14.20
N LEU A 127 -2.27 10.43 -15.51
CA LEU A 127 -1.40 11.42 -16.17
C LEU A 127 -1.91 12.88 -16.06
N ALA A 128 -3.19 13.09 -15.73
CA ALA A 128 -3.73 14.43 -15.54
C ALA A 128 -3.01 15.18 -14.41
N SER A 129 -2.67 14.49 -13.32
CA SER A 129 -1.92 15.07 -12.19
C SER A 129 -0.53 15.54 -12.60
N GLU A 130 0.19 14.78 -13.43
CA GLU A 130 1.53 15.15 -13.91
C GLU A 130 1.49 16.35 -14.86
N ARG A 131 0.52 16.35 -15.79
CA ARG A 131 0.35 17.49 -16.73
C ARG A 131 0.05 18.79 -16.01
N ALA A 132 -0.86 18.73 -15.01
CA ALA A 132 -1.18 19.88 -14.20
C ALA A 132 0.04 20.37 -13.39
N LEU A 133 0.77 19.44 -12.77
CA LEU A 133 1.99 19.77 -12.02
C LEU A 133 3.07 20.40 -12.91
N HIS A 134 3.30 19.86 -14.10
CA HIS A 134 4.25 20.40 -15.07
C HIS A 134 3.85 21.82 -15.51
N SER A 135 2.57 22.05 -15.84
CA SER A 135 2.06 23.34 -16.23
C SER A 135 2.18 24.39 -15.12
N LEU A 136 1.83 24.00 -13.89
CA LEU A 136 1.98 24.84 -12.71
C LEU A 136 3.45 25.16 -12.40
N GLY A 137 4.33 24.19 -12.53
CA GLY A 137 5.78 24.38 -12.32
C GLY A 137 6.37 25.46 -13.22
N ALA A 138 5.86 25.59 -14.45
CA ALA A 138 6.30 26.60 -15.40
C ALA A 138 5.67 27.99 -15.16
N THR A 139 4.49 28.07 -14.55
CA THR A 139 3.73 29.31 -14.44
C THR A 139 3.65 29.88 -13.01
N ASN A 140 3.55 29.03 -12.02
CA ASN A 140 3.43 29.41 -10.60
C ASN A 140 4.04 28.33 -9.69
N PRO A 141 5.34 28.41 -9.38
CA PRO A 141 6.03 27.41 -8.57
C PRO A 141 5.43 27.16 -7.18
N LEU A 142 4.86 28.21 -6.53
CA LEU A 142 4.21 28.03 -5.23
C LEU A 142 2.95 27.19 -5.36
N ASP A 143 2.13 27.45 -6.37
CA ASP A 143 0.94 26.64 -6.63
C ASP A 143 1.30 25.20 -7.04
N ALA A 144 2.41 25.00 -7.75
CA ALA A 144 2.92 23.67 -8.07
C ALA A 144 3.25 22.87 -6.80
N ILE A 145 3.93 23.48 -5.83
CA ILE A 145 4.25 22.85 -4.54
C ILE A 145 2.97 22.49 -3.76
N LEU A 146 2.00 23.40 -3.71
CA LEU A 146 0.73 23.16 -3.03
C LEU A 146 -0.07 22.05 -3.71
N TYR A 147 -0.13 22.08 -5.04
CA TYR A 147 -0.80 21.04 -5.83
C TYR A 147 -0.13 19.67 -5.66
N ASP A 148 1.21 19.62 -5.65
CA ASP A 148 1.97 18.39 -5.42
C ASP A 148 1.66 17.77 -4.06
N ALA A 149 1.63 18.59 -3.00
CA ALA A 149 1.27 18.16 -1.66
C ALA A 149 -0.19 17.63 -1.59
N CYS A 150 -1.14 18.30 -2.27
CA CYS A 150 -2.51 17.82 -2.39
C CYS A 150 -2.59 16.49 -3.14
N CYS A 151 -1.83 16.32 -4.22
CA CYS A 151 -1.76 15.05 -4.94
C CYS A 151 -1.17 13.93 -4.08
N ASN A 152 -0.14 14.21 -3.26
CA ASN A 152 0.42 13.23 -2.33
C ASN A 152 -0.63 12.78 -1.30
N ALA A 153 -1.35 13.73 -0.69
CA ALA A 153 -2.42 13.41 0.25
C ALA A 153 -3.58 12.65 -0.42
N LEU A 154 -3.91 12.98 -1.68
CA LEU A 154 -4.97 12.30 -2.42
C LEU A 154 -4.60 10.86 -2.78
N ILE A 155 -3.38 10.60 -3.25
CA ILE A 155 -2.99 9.22 -3.60
C ILE A 155 -2.94 8.32 -2.37
N GLU A 156 -2.55 8.84 -1.20
CA GLU A 156 -2.61 8.11 0.06
C GLU A 156 -4.07 7.78 0.45
N ALA A 157 -5.00 8.73 0.26
CA ALA A 157 -6.43 8.48 0.49
C ALA A 157 -6.98 7.41 -0.48
N VAL A 158 -6.53 7.39 -1.73
CA VAL A 158 -6.91 6.36 -2.72
C VAL A 158 -6.32 4.99 -2.33
N ALA A 159 -5.07 4.95 -1.89
CA ALA A 159 -4.43 3.72 -1.41
C ALA A 159 -5.14 3.18 -0.15
N GLN A 160 -5.60 4.06 0.73
CA GLN A 160 -6.40 3.70 1.89
C GLN A 160 -7.76 3.12 1.48
N ALA A 161 -8.45 3.74 0.53
CA ALA A 161 -9.72 3.22 0.00
C ALA A 161 -9.55 1.84 -0.65
N ALA A 162 -8.45 1.61 -1.39
CA ALA A 162 -8.12 0.30 -1.96
C ALA A 162 -7.90 -0.75 -0.86
N GLN A 163 -7.20 -0.40 0.22
CA GLN A 163 -6.99 -1.28 1.36
C GLN A 163 -8.29 -1.60 2.09
N GLU A 164 -9.18 -0.63 2.27
CA GLU A 164 -10.50 -0.81 2.89
C GLU A 164 -11.42 -1.72 2.05
N ASP A 165 -11.38 -1.58 0.73
CA ASP A 165 -12.10 -2.45 -0.21
C ASP A 165 -11.60 -3.89 -0.11
N ILE A 166 -10.27 -4.10 -0.07
CA ILE A 166 -9.64 -5.40 0.16
C ILE A 166 -10.08 -5.97 1.53
N ALA A 167 -10.06 -5.17 2.58
CA ALA A 167 -10.45 -5.59 3.92
C ALA A 167 -11.93 -6.00 3.99
N ALA A 168 -12.83 -5.25 3.36
CA ALA A 168 -14.25 -5.55 3.29
C ALA A 168 -14.53 -6.86 2.53
N GLU A 169 -13.81 -7.13 1.45
CA GLU A 169 -13.92 -8.40 0.73
C GLU A 169 -13.32 -9.58 1.52
N ALA A 170 -12.20 -9.35 2.22
CA ALA A 170 -11.59 -10.34 3.09
C ALA A 170 -12.51 -10.72 4.26
N GLU A 171 -13.18 -9.75 4.88
CA GLU A 171 -14.11 -9.96 5.99
C GLU A 171 -15.29 -10.88 5.59
N LYS A 172 -15.82 -10.72 4.37
CA LYS A 172 -16.86 -11.61 3.83
C LYS A 172 -16.41 -13.07 3.73
N ALA A 173 -15.10 -13.29 3.61
CA ALA A 173 -14.48 -14.62 3.58
C ALA A 173 -13.99 -15.09 4.97
N GLY A 174 -14.27 -14.35 6.04
CA GLY A 174 -13.80 -14.65 7.39
C GLY A 174 -12.31 -14.39 7.59
N LEU A 175 -11.72 -13.48 6.80
CA LEU A 175 -10.31 -13.13 6.87
C LEU A 175 -10.12 -11.70 7.40
N PHE A 176 -8.98 -11.47 8.04
CA PHE A 176 -8.57 -10.18 8.58
C PHE A 176 -7.42 -9.62 7.75
N ALA A 177 -7.59 -8.39 7.26
CA ALA A 177 -6.56 -7.69 6.51
C ALA A 177 -5.56 -7.01 7.45
N ARG A 178 -4.28 -7.09 7.13
CA ARG A 178 -3.22 -6.29 7.75
C ARG A 178 -3.02 -4.99 6.96
N MET A 179 -2.34 -4.01 7.56
CA MET A 179 -1.90 -2.79 6.90
C MET A 179 -1.10 -3.11 5.62
N ARG A 180 -1.19 -2.25 4.61
CA ARG A 180 -0.43 -2.38 3.36
C ARG A 180 1.07 -2.26 3.56
N PHE A 181 1.83 -2.94 2.68
CA PHE A 181 3.28 -2.88 2.60
C PHE A 181 3.70 -2.63 1.14
N SER A 182 4.55 -1.65 0.91
CA SER A 182 4.92 -1.20 -0.45
C SER A 182 6.39 -1.49 -0.77
N PRO A 183 6.74 -1.72 -2.06
CA PRO A 183 8.14 -1.69 -2.49
C PRO A 183 8.84 -0.40 -2.05
N GLY A 184 10.05 -0.54 -1.52
CA GLY A 184 10.81 0.56 -0.91
C GLY A 184 10.63 0.69 0.61
N TYR A 185 9.69 -0.05 1.22
CA TYR A 185 9.58 -0.14 2.67
C TYR A 185 10.43 -1.30 3.20
N GLY A 186 11.06 -1.07 4.37
CA GLY A 186 11.97 -2.05 4.95
C GLY A 186 13.03 -2.45 3.93
N ASP A 187 13.17 -3.74 3.74
CA ASP A 187 14.10 -4.35 2.77
C ASP A 187 13.40 -4.91 1.50
N LEU A 188 12.10 -4.61 1.28
CA LEU A 188 11.42 -4.95 0.03
C LEU A 188 11.91 -4.03 -1.10
N PRO A 189 12.65 -4.54 -2.11
CA PRO A 189 13.32 -3.70 -3.07
C PRO A 189 12.35 -2.92 -3.98
N LEU A 190 12.72 -1.68 -4.37
CA LEU A 190 12.01 -0.93 -5.42
C LEU A 190 12.01 -1.67 -6.76
N ALA A 191 13.00 -2.53 -7.01
CA ALA A 191 13.07 -3.39 -8.19
C ALA A 191 11.88 -4.35 -8.32
N MET A 192 11.08 -4.52 -7.27
CA MET A 192 9.85 -5.31 -7.32
C MET A 192 8.68 -4.57 -8.01
N GLN A 193 8.73 -3.25 -8.18
CA GLN A 193 7.65 -2.47 -8.79
C GLN A 193 7.21 -2.98 -10.18
N PRO A 194 8.12 -3.29 -11.14
CA PRO A 194 7.72 -3.84 -12.44
C PRO A 194 6.91 -5.13 -12.31
N HIS A 195 7.28 -6.01 -11.39
CA HIS A 195 6.59 -7.28 -11.16
C HIS A 195 5.17 -7.09 -10.57
N PHE A 196 4.98 -6.07 -9.70
CA PHE A 196 3.63 -5.69 -9.24
C PHE A 196 2.77 -5.20 -10.41
N ILE A 197 3.31 -4.32 -11.27
CA ILE A 197 2.60 -3.75 -12.40
C ILE A 197 2.18 -4.85 -13.39
N GLU A 198 3.09 -5.80 -13.68
CA GLU A 198 2.81 -6.95 -14.54
C GLU A 198 1.76 -7.87 -13.93
N THR A 199 1.94 -8.28 -12.66
CA THR A 199 1.02 -9.21 -11.96
C THR A 199 -0.41 -8.67 -11.88
N LEU A 200 -0.57 -7.36 -11.82
CA LEU A 200 -1.85 -6.68 -11.73
C LEU A 200 -2.42 -6.25 -13.10
N ASP A 201 -1.72 -6.49 -14.21
CA ASP A 201 -2.04 -5.89 -15.51
C ASP A 201 -2.22 -4.35 -15.43
N ALA A 202 -1.49 -3.69 -14.52
CA ALA A 202 -1.75 -2.30 -14.17
C ALA A 202 -1.46 -1.34 -15.32
N GLN A 203 -0.56 -1.69 -16.24
CA GLN A 203 -0.35 -0.91 -17.45
C GLN A 203 -1.61 -0.84 -18.31
N LYS A 204 -2.27 -1.98 -18.53
CA LYS A 204 -3.51 -2.07 -19.31
C LYS A 204 -4.70 -1.49 -18.56
N LEU A 205 -4.80 -1.73 -17.27
CA LEU A 205 -5.96 -1.38 -16.45
C LEU A 205 -5.96 0.09 -16.00
N LEU A 206 -4.78 0.62 -15.68
CA LEU A 206 -4.61 1.93 -15.05
C LEU A 206 -3.74 2.89 -15.87
N GLY A 207 -3.09 2.41 -16.95
CA GLY A 207 -2.07 3.19 -17.66
C GLY A 207 -0.80 3.41 -16.82
N LEU A 208 -0.55 2.55 -15.83
CA LEU A 208 0.56 2.65 -14.89
C LEU A 208 1.72 1.78 -15.38
N SER A 209 2.91 2.38 -15.50
CA SER A 209 4.15 1.71 -15.89
C SER A 209 5.29 2.07 -14.94
N VAL A 210 6.44 1.42 -15.14
CA VAL A 210 7.69 1.71 -14.43
C VAL A 210 8.75 2.04 -15.47
N ASN A 211 9.49 3.15 -15.29
CA ASN A 211 10.58 3.52 -16.17
C ASN A 211 11.90 2.80 -15.83
N SER A 212 12.94 3.03 -16.62
CA SER A 212 14.27 2.41 -16.41
C SER A 212 14.96 2.79 -15.09
N SER A 213 14.52 3.88 -14.44
CA SER A 213 15.01 4.32 -13.13
C SER A 213 14.13 3.79 -11.97
N LEU A 214 13.28 2.80 -12.23
CA LEU A 214 12.33 2.22 -11.28
C LEU A 214 11.30 3.23 -10.72
N LEU A 215 11.04 4.32 -11.42
CA LEU A 215 10.02 5.29 -11.04
C LEU A 215 8.69 4.94 -11.71
N LEU A 216 7.60 5.07 -10.96
CA LEU A 216 6.25 4.90 -11.46
C LEU A 216 5.86 6.04 -12.41
N VAL A 217 5.16 5.72 -13.47
CA VAL A 217 4.60 6.66 -14.45
C VAL A 217 3.13 6.30 -14.69
N PRO A 218 2.17 7.11 -14.23
CA PRO A 218 2.31 8.40 -13.52
C PRO A 218 2.97 8.30 -12.15
N ALA A 219 3.70 9.37 -11.74
CA ALA A 219 4.47 9.39 -10.48
C ALA A 219 3.56 9.34 -9.24
N LYS A 220 2.35 9.93 -9.31
CA LYS A 220 1.38 9.87 -8.22
C LYS A 220 0.62 8.54 -8.25
N SER A 221 1.35 7.47 -7.89
CA SER A 221 0.90 6.08 -7.90
C SER A 221 1.54 5.29 -6.76
N VAL A 222 0.84 4.24 -6.30
CA VAL A 222 1.28 3.38 -5.19
C VAL A 222 0.97 1.92 -5.52
N PRO A 223 1.95 1.04 -5.66
CA PRO A 223 1.78 -0.40 -5.58
C PRO A 223 1.97 -0.86 -4.14
N ALA A 224 1.17 -1.83 -3.69
CA ALA A 224 1.34 -2.42 -2.36
C ALA A 224 0.75 -3.82 -2.26
N VAL A 225 1.04 -4.49 -1.16
CA VAL A 225 0.48 -5.78 -0.77
C VAL A 225 -0.15 -5.72 0.62
N VAL A 226 -1.25 -6.43 0.80
CA VAL A 226 -2.01 -6.57 2.05
C VAL A 226 -2.07 -8.05 2.41
N GLY A 227 -1.56 -8.44 3.57
CA GLY A 227 -1.69 -9.81 4.08
C GLY A 227 -3.09 -10.07 4.62
N LEU A 228 -3.65 -11.26 4.31
CA LEU A 228 -4.97 -11.69 4.74
C LEU A 228 -4.85 -12.94 5.63
N PHE A 229 -5.38 -12.88 6.84
CA PHE A 229 -5.17 -13.83 7.93
C PHE A 229 -6.50 -14.45 8.39
N SER A 230 -6.49 -15.71 8.83
CA SER A 230 -7.68 -16.35 9.42
C SER A 230 -7.98 -15.91 10.86
N THR A 231 -7.02 -15.29 11.52
CA THR A 231 -7.16 -14.73 12.87
C THR A 231 -6.64 -13.29 12.88
N VAL A 232 -7.16 -12.48 13.79
CA VAL A 232 -6.61 -11.12 13.98
C VAL A 232 -5.12 -11.24 14.29
N PRO A 233 -4.23 -10.64 13.48
CA PRO A 233 -2.80 -10.74 13.72
C PRO A 233 -2.44 -10.15 15.08
N GLN A 234 -1.97 -10.99 16.01
CA GLN A 234 -1.64 -10.55 17.38
C GLN A 234 -0.31 -9.81 17.47
N THR A 235 0.56 -9.96 16.48
CA THR A 235 1.81 -9.23 16.45
C THR A 235 1.49 -7.79 16.06
N PRO A 236 1.80 -6.79 16.91
CA PRO A 236 1.71 -5.40 16.46
C PRO A 236 2.53 -5.30 15.19
N ALA A 237 1.93 -4.77 14.13
CA ALA A 237 2.66 -4.47 12.93
C ALA A 237 3.88 -3.64 13.38
N ARG A 238 5.11 -4.13 13.08
CA ARG A 238 6.29 -3.30 13.30
C ARG A 238 5.99 -1.98 12.64
N THR A 239 6.16 -0.89 13.37
CA THR A 239 5.93 0.41 12.76
C THR A 239 6.89 0.53 11.58
N PRO A 240 6.46 0.99 10.41
CA PRO A 240 7.35 1.16 9.26
C PRO A 240 8.66 1.88 9.60
N CYS A 241 8.65 2.74 10.62
CA CYS A 241 9.83 3.43 11.12
C CYS A 241 10.86 2.52 11.80
N GLN A 242 10.49 1.38 12.33
CA GLN A 242 11.44 0.47 13.01
C GLN A 242 12.39 -0.19 12.01
N ASP A 243 11.91 -0.48 10.82
CA ASP A 243 12.66 -1.14 9.75
C ASP A 243 13.02 -0.17 8.59
N CYS A 244 12.81 1.15 8.78
CA CYS A 244 13.06 2.15 7.76
C CYS A 244 14.57 2.41 7.60
N ILE A 245 15.07 2.29 6.36
CA ILE A 245 16.48 2.57 6.03
C ILE A 245 16.88 4.04 6.28
N ALA A 246 15.90 4.96 6.28
CA ALA A 246 16.13 6.38 6.57
C ALA A 246 16.03 6.72 8.05
N ARG A 247 15.84 5.74 8.94
CA ARG A 247 15.56 5.98 10.37
C ARG A 247 16.59 6.85 11.06
N GLU A 248 17.87 6.62 10.77
CA GLU A 248 18.98 7.31 11.43
C GLU A 248 19.09 8.80 11.11
N TYR A 249 18.53 9.22 9.96
CA TYR A 249 18.56 10.61 9.46
C TYR A 249 17.15 11.13 9.13
N CYS A 250 16.12 10.54 9.74
CA CYS A 250 14.74 10.88 9.45
C CYS A 250 14.30 12.13 10.25
N SER A 251 14.14 13.25 9.55
CA SER A 251 13.67 14.51 10.14
C SER A 251 12.23 14.45 10.73
N TYR A 252 11.42 13.47 10.32
CA TYR A 252 10.10 13.23 10.90
C TYR A 252 10.21 12.62 12.29
N LEU A 253 11.06 11.59 12.46
CA LEU A 253 11.29 10.94 13.77
C LEU A 253 11.92 11.89 14.76
N GLU A 254 12.85 12.75 14.32
CA GLU A 254 13.43 13.80 15.17
C GLU A 254 12.35 14.75 15.74
N LYS A 255 11.26 14.96 14.99
CA LYS A 255 10.12 15.79 15.40
C LYS A 255 9.02 14.99 16.11
N GLY A 256 9.21 13.70 16.40
CA GLY A 256 8.23 12.83 17.05
C GLY A 256 7.00 12.50 16.19
N ILE A 257 7.11 12.65 14.86
CA ILE A 257 6.04 12.34 13.90
C ILE A 257 6.48 11.22 12.95
N THR A 258 5.54 10.65 12.21
CA THR A 258 5.81 9.59 11.23
C THR A 258 5.50 10.05 9.82
N CYS A 259 6.21 9.52 8.81
CA CYS A 259 5.98 9.87 7.41
C CYS A 259 4.69 9.25 6.83
N TYR A 260 4.08 8.29 7.52
CA TYR A 260 2.86 7.59 7.10
C TYR A 260 1.60 8.04 7.88
N GLY A 261 1.68 9.17 8.61
CA GLY A 261 0.57 9.70 9.40
C GLY A 261 0.30 8.92 10.71
N ASN A 262 -0.45 9.55 11.62
CA ASN A 262 -0.96 8.87 12.81
C ASN A 262 -2.27 8.16 12.44
N HIS A 263 -2.18 6.94 11.94
CA HIS A 263 -3.32 6.05 11.90
C HIS A 263 -3.44 5.36 13.27
N HIS A 264 -4.18 5.99 14.17
CA HIS A 264 -4.70 5.38 15.39
C HIS A 264 -6.07 4.77 15.11
#